data_2ea1366d532163b01dc64c051014de55
#
_entry.id   2ea1366d532163b01dc64c051014de55
#
_cell.length_a   1.000
_cell.length_b   1.000
_cell.length_c   1.000
_cell.angle_alpha   90.00
_cell.angle_beta   90.00
_cell.angle_gamma   90.00
#
_symmetry.space_group_name_H-M   'P 1'
#
loop_
_entity.id
_entity.type
_entity.pdbx_description
1 polymer ?
#
loop_
_entity_poly.entity_id
_entity_poly.type
_entity_poly.pdbx_seq_one_letter_code
_entity_poly.pdbx_strand_id
1 'polypeptide(L)'
;MTSNKILLICLAFIALTACNAGSKRQTNHHMENEKRTLVKLETTMGNITVALYNETPKHRDNFIKLVKEGVYDSTLFHRVIKQFMIQAGDPDSKNASDTAMLGSGDVGYTIPAEFNPKFFHKKGVLAAARQGDDVNPEKASSGCQFY
;
A
#
# COMPACT_ATOMS: atom_id res chain seq x y z
N MET A 1 59.19 -21.45 -68.56
CA MET A 1 59.15 -21.82 -67.10
C MET A 1 58.45 -20.70 -66.36
N THR A 2 57.16 -20.76 -66.23
CA THR A 2 56.33 -19.72 -65.67
C THR A 2 55.40 -20.34 -64.64
N SER A 3 55.65 -20.01 -63.39
CA SER A 3 54.90 -20.49 -62.23
C SER A 3 53.68 -19.61 -62.04
N ASN A 4 52.49 -20.16 -62.17
CA ASN A 4 51.23 -19.51 -61.89
C ASN A 4 50.95 -19.54 -60.38
N LYS A 5 50.94 -18.41 -59.72
CA LYS A 5 50.45 -18.25 -58.35
C LYS A 5 48.96 -17.94 -58.38
N ILE A 6 48.16 -18.87 -57.95
CA ILE A 6 46.72 -18.69 -57.73
C ILE A 6 46.52 -17.90 -56.42
N LEU A 7 46.01 -16.68 -56.54
CA LEU A 7 45.65 -15.82 -55.40
C LEU A 7 44.24 -16.22 -54.91
N LEU A 8 44.14 -16.88 -53.78
CA LEU A 8 42.89 -17.22 -53.16
C LEU A 8 42.41 -16.03 -52.32
N ILE A 9 41.39 -15.34 -52.83
CA ILE A 9 40.74 -14.24 -52.07
C ILE A 9 39.68 -14.86 -51.13
N CYS A 10 40.01 -14.97 -49.87
CA CYS A 10 39.02 -15.30 -48.85
C CYS A 10 38.18 -14.07 -48.51
N LEU A 11 36.96 -14.01 -49.00
CA LEU A 11 35.96 -13.02 -48.53
C LEU A 11 35.48 -13.47 -47.12
N ALA A 12 35.97 -12.77 -46.12
CA ALA A 12 35.43 -12.92 -44.79
C ALA A 12 34.11 -12.10 -44.69
N PHE A 13 33.00 -12.83 -44.68
CA PHE A 13 31.71 -12.23 -44.33
C PHE A 13 31.70 -12.01 -42.81
N ILE A 14 31.88 -10.77 -42.41
CA ILE A 14 31.62 -10.33 -41.01
C ILE A 14 30.11 -10.16 -40.87
N ALA A 15 29.43 -11.13 -40.31
CA ALA A 15 28.05 -11.02 -39.88
C ALA A 15 28.04 -10.15 -38.59
N LEU A 16 27.68 -8.88 -38.74
CA LEU A 16 27.32 -8.04 -37.57
C LEU A 16 25.98 -8.57 -37.02
N THR A 17 26.04 -9.43 -36.02
CA THR A 17 24.90 -9.68 -35.16
C THR A 17 24.72 -8.46 -34.24
N ALA A 18 23.84 -7.55 -34.63
CA ALA A 18 23.33 -6.51 -33.73
C ALA A 18 22.57 -7.20 -32.59
N CYS A 19 23.22 -7.35 -31.45
CA CYS A 19 22.54 -7.65 -30.21
C CYS A 19 21.64 -6.47 -29.86
N ASN A 20 20.38 -6.56 -30.27
CA ASN A 20 19.34 -5.66 -29.81
C ASN A 20 19.03 -6.04 -28.36
N ALA A 21 19.80 -5.46 -27.43
CA ALA A 21 19.49 -5.50 -26.01
C ALA A 21 18.26 -4.61 -25.79
N GLY A 22 17.10 -5.13 -26.19
CA GLY A 22 15.81 -4.58 -25.80
C GLY A 22 15.71 -4.67 -24.28
N SER A 23 16.13 -3.60 -23.61
CA SER A 23 15.79 -3.37 -22.22
C SER A 23 14.28 -3.44 -22.12
N LYS A 24 13.77 -4.60 -21.74
CA LYS A 24 12.37 -4.75 -21.34
C LYS A 24 12.21 -3.88 -20.11
N ARG A 25 11.76 -2.66 -20.36
CA ARG A 25 11.12 -1.83 -19.35
C ARG A 25 9.93 -2.66 -18.87
N GLN A 26 10.14 -3.44 -17.82
CA GLN A 26 9.07 -4.06 -17.07
C GLN A 26 8.24 -2.90 -16.51
N THR A 27 7.27 -2.50 -17.29
CA THR A 27 6.23 -1.59 -16.85
C THR A 27 5.51 -2.29 -15.71
N ASN A 28 5.40 -1.59 -14.58
CA ASN A 28 4.67 -2.00 -13.38
C ASN A 28 3.16 -2.23 -13.63
N HIS A 29 2.78 -2.75 -14.76
CA HIS A 29 1.39 -3.05 -15.15
C HIS A 29 0.86 -4.33 -14.50
N HIS A 30 1.74 -5.09 -13.79
CA HIS A 30 1.33 -6.37 -13.18
C HIS A 30 0.55 -6.18 -11.87
N MET A 31 0.68 -5.02 -11.21
CA MET A 31 0.04 -4.77 -9.91
C MET A 31 -1.44 -4.38 -10.02
N GLU A 32 -1.91 -3.98 -11.19
CA GLU A 32 -3.28 -3.48 -11.37
C GLU A 32 -4.33 -4.61 -11.51
N ASN A 33 -3.89 -5.85 -11.72
CA ASN A 33 -4.76 -7.00 -11.96
C ASN A 33 -4.76 -8.05 -10.82
N GLU A 34 -4.01 -7.81 -9.73
CA GLU A 34 -4.08 -8.67 -8.55
C GLU A 34 -5.37 -8.40 -7.77
N LYS A 35 -6.07 -9.48 -7.43
CA LYS A 35 -7.28 -9.42 -6.61
C LYS A 35 -6.98 -8.73 -5.27
N ARG A 36 -7.66 -7.63 -4.99
CA ARG A 36 -7.52 -6.91 -3.71
C ARG A 36 -7.96 -7.77 -2.54
N THR A 37 -7.24 -7.65 -1.43
CA THR A 37 -7.65 -8.28 -0.17
C THR A 37 -8.90 -7.60 0.36
N LEU A 38 -9.92 -8.40 0.65
CA LEU A 38 -11.14 -7.93 1.28
C LEU A 38 -11.06 -8.15 2.80
N VAL A 39 -11.47 -7.14 3.55
CA VAL A 39 -11.62 -7.22 5.00
C VAL A 39 -13.05 -6.87 5.34
N LYS A 40 -13.68 -7.69 6.19
CA LYS A 40 -15.02 -7.45 6.72
C LYS A 40 -14.91 -6.91 8.14
N LEU A 41 -15.45 -5.73 8.38
CA LEU A 41 -15.64 -5.16 9.71
C LEU A 41 -17.05 -5.54 10.18
N GLU A 42 -17.12 -6.35 11.21
CA GLU A 42 -18.39 -6.74 11.86
C GLU A 42 -18.67 -5.79 13.00
N THR A 43 -19.77 -5.08 12.94
CA THR A 43 -20.13 -4.08 13.94
C THR A 43 -21.56 -4.31 14.46
N THR A 44 -21.87 -3.73 15.61
CA THR A 44 -23.22 -3.76 16.17
C THR A 44 -24.27 -3.06 15.29
N MET A 45 -23.83 -2.23 14.35
CA MET A 45 -24.69 -1.49 13.40
C MET A 45 -24.76 -2.15 12.01
N GLY A 46 -24.10 -3.30 11.82
CA GLY A 46 -24.02 -4.01 10.54
C GLY A 46 -22.59 -4.20 10.05
N ASN A 47 -22.46 -4.89 8.94
CA ASN A 47 -21.15 -5.24 8.37
C ASN A 47 -20.71 -4.25 7.29
N ILE A 48 -19.42 -3.92 7.29
CA ILE A 48 -18.77 -3.11 6.27
C ILE A 48 -17.70 -3.99 5.61
N THR A 49 -17.69 -4.07 4.27
CA THR A 49 -16.61 -4.75 3.54
C THR A 49 -15.76 -3.72 2.83
N VAL A 50 -14.46 -3.74 3.08
CA VAL A 50 -13.47 -2.87 2.43
C VAL A 50 -12.51 -3.68 1.57
N ALA A 51 -12.06 -3.11 0.45
CA ALA A 51 -11.04 -3.67 -0.42
C ALA A 51 -9.75 -2.86 -0.25
N LEU A 52 -8.70 -3.49 0.24
CA LEU A 52 -7.41 -2.83 0.47
C LEU A 52 -6.67 -2.63 -0.86
N TYR A 53 -6.07 -1.45 -1.02
CA TYR A 53 -5.28 -1.12 -2.21
C TYR A 53 -3.95 -1.88 -2.21
N ASN A 54 -3.59 -2.51 -3.34
CA ASN A 54 -2.31 -3.19 -3.51
C ASN A 54 -1.16 -2.19 -3.70
N GLU A 55 -1.48 -1.00 -4.15
CA GLU A 55 -0.53 0.08 -4.45
C GLU A 55 -0.05 0.86 -3.21
N THR A 56 -0.60 0.54 -2.03
CA THR A 56 -0.15 1.03 -0.72
C THR A 56 0.23 -0.15 0.18
N PRO A 57 1.28 -0.91 -0.18
CA PRO A 57 1.56 -2.19 0.45
C PRO A 57 1.90 -2.09 1.95
N LYS A 58 2.59 -1.04 2.40
CA LYS A 58 2.92 -0.89 3.83
C LYS A 58 1.66 -0.73 4.67
N HIS A 59 0.72 0.11 4.25
CA HIS A 59 -0.56 0.30 4.94
C HIS A 59 -1.42 -0.96 4.86
N ARG A 60 -1.53 -1.57 3.67
CA ARG A 60 -2.28 -2.81 3.47
C ARG A 60 -1.79 -3.93 4.37
N ASP A 61 -0.48 -4.21 4.32
CA ASP A 61 0.10 -5.36 5.01
C ASP A 61 0.08 -5.17 6.53
N ASN A 62 0.29 -3.93 7.01
CA ASN A 62 0.11 -3.58 8.40
C ASN A 62 -1.34 -3.76 8.87
N PHE A 63 -2.31 -3.29 8.10
CA PHE A 63 -3.73 -3.47 8.45
C PHE A 63 -4.09 -4.96 8.55
N ILE A 64 -3.67 -5.77 7.56
CA ILE A 64 -3.86 -7.23 7.58
C ILE A 64 -3.19 -7.88 8.79
N LYS A 65 -1.98 -7.46 9.14
CA LYS A 65 -1.26 -7.94 10.32
C LYS A 65 -2.10 -7.71 11.58
N LEU A 66 -2.54 -6.47 11.81
CA LEU A 66 -3.31 -6.11 13.00
C LEU A 66 -4.68 -6.80 13.07
N VAL A 67 -5.33 -7.03 11.92
CA VAL A 67 -6.55 -7.85 11.84
C VAL A 67 -6.26 -9.28 12.31
N LYS A 68 -5.18 -9.91 11.83
CA LYS A 68 -4.80 -11.28 12.22
C LYS A 68 -4.39 -11.39 13.68
N GLU A 69 -3.83 -10.34 14.24
CA GLU A 69 -3.43 -10.27 15.66
C GLU A 69 -4.60 -9.91 16.58
N GLY A 70 -5.81 -9.69 16.06
CA GLY A 70 -7.00 -9.33 16.84
C GLY A 70 -6.91 -7.95 17.50
N VAL A 71 -6.06 -7.06 17.00
CA VAL A 71 -5.88 -5.71 17.56
C VAL A 71 -7.17 -4.91 17.47
N TYR A 72 -7.95 -5.11 16.44
CA TYR A 72 -9.20 -4.38 16.19
C TYR A 72 -10.42 -4.98 16.88
N ASP A 73 -10.30 -6.19 17.42
CA ASP A 73 -11.44 -6.86 18.05
C ASP A 73 -11.90 -6.08 19.28
N SER A 74 -13.19 -5.81 19.36
CA SER A 74 -13.84 -5.05 20.44
C SER A 74 -13.40 -3.60 20.57
N THR A 75 -12.74 -3.01 19.56
CA THR A 75 -12.48 -1.57 19.53
C THR A 75 -13.72 -0.79 19.11
N LEU A 76 -13.79 0.48 19.51
CA LEU A 76 -14.92 1.36 19.22
C LEU A 76 -14.63 2.27 18.05
N PHE A 77 -15.69 2.71 17.34
CA PHE A 77 -15.66 3.95 16.58
C PHE A 77 -15.73 5.12 17.58
N HIS A 78 -14.58 5.51 18.08
CA HIS A 78 -14.44 6.46 19.19
C HIS A 78 -14.65 7.91 18.77
N ARG A 79 -14.62 8.22 17.48
CA ARG A 79 -14.85 9.56 16.95
C ARG A 79 -15.75 9.51 15.73
N VAL A 80 -16.89 10.19 15.83
CA VAL A 80 -17.90 10.25 14.75
C VAL A 80 -18.23 11.69 14.46
N ILE A 81 -17.98 12.16 13.22
CA ILE A 81 -18.35 13.50 12.78
C ILE A 81 -19.32 13.36 11.61
N LYS A 82 -20.53 13.88 11.83
CA LYS A 82 -21.61 13.85 10.84
C LYS A 82 -21.16 14.47 9.52
N GLN A 83 -21.44 13.80 8.41
CA GLN A 83 -21.09 14.19 7.04
C GLN A 83 -19.58 14.33 6.76
N PHE A 84 -18.74 13.80 7.64
CA PHE A 84 -17.30 13.83 7.45
C PHE A 84 -16.71 12.42 7.55
N MET A 85 -16.58 11.83 8.75
CA MET A 85 -15.97 10.52 8.92
C MET A 85 -16.37 9.83 10.24
N ILE A 86 -16.10 8.54 10.31
CA ILE A 86 -16.07 7.74 11.53
C ILE A 86 -14.64 7.20 11.69
N GLN A 87 -14.08 7.27 12.90
CA GLN A 87 -12.70 6.86 13.19
C GLN A 87 -12.68 5.77 14.25
N ALA A 88 -11.84 4.75 14.01
CA ALA A 88 -11.67 3.59 14.88
C ALA A 88 -10.18 3.17 14.96
N GLY A 89 -9.91 2.03 15.58
CA GLY A 89 -8.58 1.44 15.63
C GLY A 89 -7.73 1.89 16.82
N ASP A 90 -8.32 2.59 17.79
CA ASP A 90 -7.67 2.89 19.06
C ASP A 90 -7.72 1.65 19.97
N PRO A 91 -6.59 1.01 20.33
CA PRO A 91 -6.58 -0.17 21.19
C PRO A 91 -7.06 0.13 22.61
N ASP A 92 -6.94 1.37 23.10
CA ASP A 92 -7.40 1.78 24.42
C ASP A 92 -8.94 1.86 24.50
N SER A 93 -9.61 1.81 23.34
CA SER A 93 -11.07 1.80 23.29
C SER A 93 -11.69 0.44 23.67
N LYS A 94 -10.89 -0.63 23.80
CA LYS A 94 -11.36 -1.94 24.26
C LYS A 94 -11.80 -1.82 25.72
N ASN A 95 -13.09 -2.14 25.98
CA ASN A 95 -13.67 -2.06 27.32
C ASN A 95 -13.54 -0.69 28.01
N ALA A 96 -13.44 0.37 27.22
CA ALA A 96 -13.33 1.74 27.76
C ALA A 96 -14.58 2.13 28.52
N SER A 97 -14.40 2.86 29.62
CA SER A 97 -15.52 3.47 30.34
C SER A 97 -16.12 4.63 29.54
N ASP A 98 -17.35 5.01 29.87
CA ASP A 98 -18.05 6.14 29.20
C ASP A 98 -17.33 7.49 29.34
N THR A 99 -16.41 7.61 30.29
CA THR A 99 -15.63 8.83 30.55
C THR A 99 -14.19 8.76 30.02
N ALA A 100 -13.81 7.65 29.38
CA ALA A 100 -12.45 7.48 28.87
C ALA A 100 -12.14 8.48 27.74
N MET A 101 -10.97 9.10 27.83
CA MET A 101 -10.42 9.92 26.73
C MET A 101 -9.79 8.99 25.70
N LEU A 102 -10.40 8.89 24.52
CA LEU A 102 -9.96 8.01 23.44
C LEU A 102 -9.35 8.79 22.27
N GLY A 103 -8.64 8.09 21.41
CA GLY A 103 -8.00 8.65 20.21
C GLY A 103 -6.49 8.83 20.32
N SER A 104 -5.90 8.52 21.48
CA SER A 104 -4.45 8.61 21.72
C SER A 104 -3.75 7.25 21.74
N GLY A 105 -4.51 6.14 21.79
CA GLY A 105 -3.96 4.81 21.79
C GLY A 105 -3.23 4.48 20.48
N ASP A 106 -2.13 3.76 20.59
CA ASP A 106 -1.33 3.32 19.43
C ASP A 106 -0.75 1.92 19.65
N VAL A 107 -0.01 1.43 18.67
CA VAL A 107 0.67 0.12 18.69
C VAL A 107 2.19 0.26 18.79
N GLY A 108 2.70 1.44 19.16
CA GLY A 108 4.10 1.73 19.40
C GLY A 108 4.92 2.03 18.13
N TYR A 109 4.27 2.22 16.98
CA TYR A 109 4.94 2.57 15.73
C TYR A 109 4.03 3.33 14.76
N THR A 110 4.63 3.99 13.78
CA THR A 110 3.93 4.66 12.68
C THR A 110 4.25 4.01 11.34
N ILE A 111 3.42 4.25 10.35
CA ILE A 111 3.63 3.78 8.98
C ILE A 111 4.09 4.95 8.11
N PRO A 112 5.25 4.84 7.43
CA PRO A 112 5.71 5.86 6.50
C PRO A 112 4.67 6.15 5.42
N ALA A 113 4.56 7.41 5.01
CA ALA A 113 3.60 7.85 4.01
C ALA A 113 3.74 7.06 2.69
N GLU A 114 2.60 6.71 2.08
CA GLU A 114 2.49 6.06 0.77
C GLU A 114 1.50 6.83 -0.11
N PHE A 115 1.79 8.12 -0.37
CA PHE A 115 0.91 8.92 -1.21
C PHE A 115 0.92 8.44 -2.65
N ASN A 116 -0.28 8.27 -3.19
CA ASN A 116 -0.47 7.91 -4.59
C ASN A 116 -1.50 8.89 -5.20
N PRO A 117 -1.17 9.61 -6.27
CA PRO A 117 -2.05 10.61 -6.87
C PRO A 117 -3.35 10.02 -7.46
N LYS A 118 -3.41 8.70 -7.66
CA LYS A 118 -4.64 8.02 -8.09
C LYS A 118 -5.66 7.86 -6.96
N PHE A 119 -5.24 7.97 -5.69
CA PHE A 119 -6.09 7.76 -4.52
C PHE A 119 -6.29 9.06 -3.76
N PHE A 120 -7.52 9.39 -3.52
CA PHE A 120 -7.93 10.57 -2.76
C PHE A 120 -9.08 10.20 -1.83
N HIS A 121 -9.28 11.01 -0.81
CA HIS A 121 -10.34 10.80 0.18
C HIS A 121 -11.70 11.13 -0.44
N LYS A 122 -12.45 10.11 -0.77
CA LYS A 122 -13.83 10.17 -1.25
C LYS A 122 -14.74 9.38 -0.31
N LYS A 123 -16.04 9.61 -0.40
CA LYS A 123 -17.01 8.85 0.41
C LYS A 123 -16.82 7.33 0.22
N GLY A 124 -16.70 6.62 1.34
CA GLY A 124 -16.54 5.17 1.38
C GLY A 124 -15.09 4.69 1.28
N VAL A 125 -14.10 5.56 1.37
CA VAL A 125 -12.68 5.18 1.46
C VAL A 125 -12.32 4.85 2.90
N LEU A 126 -11.53 3.79 3.10
CA LEU A 126 -10.78 3.54 4.32
C LEU A 126 -9.43 4.24 4.21
N ALA A 127 -9.11 5.11 5.16
CA ALA A 127 -7.86 5.86 5.20
C ALA A 127 -7.19 5.73 6.57
N ALA A 128 -5.87 5.67 6.61
CA ALA A 128 -5.11 5.70 7.85
C ALA A 128 -5.17 7.09 8.48
N ALA A 129 -5.39 7.14 9.79
CA ALA A 129 -5.33 8.39 10.54
C ALA A 129 -3.87 8.85 10.70
N ARG A 130 -3.66 10.16 10.82
CA ARG A 130 -2.35 10.75 11.13
C ARG A 130 -2.49 12.06 11.89
N GLN A 131 -1.44 12.47 12.55
CA GLN A 131 -1.34 13.79 13.16
C GLN A 131 -1.17 14.89 12.11
N GLY A 132 -1.42 16.14 12.49
CA GLY A 132 -1.25 17.31 11.64
C GLY A 132 0.22 17.54 11.23
N ASP A 133 0.42 18.29 10.14
CA ASP A 133 1.76 18.50 9.55
C ASP A 133 2.70 19.30 10.47
N ASP A 134 2.17 20.07 11.39
CA ASP A 134 2.89 20.87 12.40
C ASP A 134 3.66 19.99 13.41
N VAL A 135 3.11 18.82 13.75
CA VAL A 135 3.72 17.88 14.71
C VAL A 135 4.21 16.60 14.02
N ASN A 136 3.90 16.41 12.74
CA ASN A 136 4.24 15.23 11.94
C ASN A 136 4.64 15.63 10.51
N PRO A 137 5.78 16.31 10.34
CA PRO A 137 6.23 16.80 9.04
C PRO A 137 6.49 15.67 8.03
N GLU A 138 6.82 14.47 8.49
CA GLU A 138 7.01 13.28 7.65
C GLU A 138 5.69 12.67 7.15
N LYS A 139 4.56 13.16 7.69
CA LYS A 139 3.21 12.70 7.33
C LYS A 139 3.01 11.20 7.53
N ALA A 140 3.72 10.63 8.49
CA ALA A 140 3.58 9.22 8.86
C ALA A 140 2.16 8.96 9.42
N SER A 141 1.61 7.81 9.09
CA SER A 141 0.29 7.41 9.57
C SER A 141 0.37 6.73 10.93
N SER A 142 -0.70 6.78 11.72
CA SER A 142 -0.87 5.91 12.87
C SER A 142 -0.70 4.45 12.46
N GLY A 143 -0.05 3.66 13.33
CA GLY A 143 0.09 2.23 13.13
C GLY A 143 -1.24 1.46 13.15
N CYS A 144 -2.28 2.00 13.79
CA CYS A 144 -3.53 1.28 13.98
C CYS A 144 -4.80 2.10 13.66
N GLN A 145 -4.82 3.41 13.90
CA GLN A 145 -6.05 4.17 13.74
C GLN A 145 -6.37 4.45 12.27
N PHE A 146 -7.67 4.38 11.94
CA PHE A 146 -8.20 4.60 10.58
C PHE A 146 -9.58 5.30 10.63
N TYR A 147 -9.99 5.85 9.50
CA TYR A 147 -11.31 6.45 9.31
C TYR A 147 -11.86 6.19 7.92
#